data_b4b287f9cd0f67a4b4ff5235798f8f33
#
_entry.id   b4b287f9cd0f67a4b4ff5235798f8f33
#
_cell.length_a   1.000
_cell.length_b   1.000
_cell.length_c   1.000
_cell.angle_alpha   90.00
_cell.angle_beta   90.00
_cell.angle_gamma   90.00
#
_symmetry.space_group_name_H-M   'P 1'
#
loop_
_entity.id
_entity.type
_entity.pdbx_description
1 polymer ?
#
loop_
_entity_poly.entity_id
_entity_poly.type
_entity_poly.pdbx_seq_one_letter_code
_entity_poly.pdbx_strand_id
1 'polypeptide(L)'
;MHKTLENFIAHLSGILCLSFAFWFSSTSYATETTKPPQRIVSLLPSLTETVCALGACNRLVGVDRYSNWPESIAHLPRMGGGIDPNIESIFALKPDLVLMAGSARGVERLRALGLTVLTLEPKNYADVQNALGVVAKVIGVSSKESDRVWRDMNAQVEEISKSIPQQVNAQRVYFEVSPVPFGASESSFIGETLLRLGAKNILPAAMGVFPQVSPEFVVRAQPDIIMVGDSNLADMQARPGWMNLQAMRTGRVCTFKPNESDILVRPGPRMVEAARLMSKCLIDKSAPKVKPNP
;
A
#
# COMPACT_ATOMS: atom_id res chain seq x y z
N MET A 1 -52.31 -85.72 -8.65
CA MET A 1 -53.51 -85.95 -9.56
C MET A 1 -53.49 -84.84 -10.58
N HIS A 2 -53.40 -85.33 -11.79
CA HIS A 2 -53.84 -84.70 -13.05
C HIS A 2 -53.33 -83.32 -13.41
N LYS A 3 -52.43 -83.21 -14.44
CA LYS A 3 -52.74 -83.21 -15.91
C LYS A 3 -53.33 -81.86 -16.31
N THR A 4 -52.94 -81.15 -17.29
CA THR A 4 -52.35 -81.32 -18.63
C THR A 4 -52.34 -79.95 -19.23
N LEU A 5 -51.38 -79.63 -19.92
CA LEU A 5 -51.11 -79.61 -21.36
C LEU A 5 -51.53 -78.33 -22.13
N GLU A 6 -50.55 -77.81 -22.80
CA GLU A 6 -50.60 -77.31 -24.19
C GLU A 6 -51.49 -76.07 -24.51
N ASN A 7 -51.15 -75.09 -25.21
CA ASN A 7 -50.36 -74.99 -26.42
C ASN A 7 -50.26 -73.54 -26.86
N PHE A 8 -49.14 -73.23 -27.47
CA PHE A 8 -48.95 -72.48 -28.70
C PHE A 8 -49.77 -71.17 -28.96
N ILE A 9 -49.14 -70.06 -29.19
CA ILE A 9 -48.99 -69.39 -30.51
C ILE A 9 -48.19 -68.14 -30.36
N ALA A 10 -47.18 -67.99 -31.21
CA ALA A 10 -46.37 -66.84 -31.41
C ALA A 10 -47.19 -65.63 -31.88
N HIS A 11 -46.82 -64.43 -31.36
CA HIS A 11 -46.94 -63.20 -32.16
C HIS A 11 -45.76 -62.26 -31.86
N LEU A 12 -44.97 -62.05 -32.90
CA LEU A 12 -44.07 -60.93 -33.11
C LEU A 12 -44.78 -59.61 -32.76
N SER A 13 -44.15 -58.83 -31.93
CA SER A 13 -44.40 -57.39 -31.95
C SER A 13 -43.17 -56.67 -31.43
N GLY A 14 -42.64 -55.85 -32.29
CA GLY A 14 -41.38 -55.19 -32.21
C GLY A 14 -41.21 -54.30 -30.95
N ILE A 15 -40.07 -54.45 -30.33
CA ILE A 15 -39.58 -53.53 -29.33
C ILE A 15 -38.99 -52.34 -30.10
N LEU A 16 -39.75 -51.26 -30.13
CA LEU A 16 -39.32 -49.95 -30.60
C LEU A 16 -38.45 -49.32 -29.49
N CYS A 17 -37.12 -49.45 -29.61
CA CYS A 17 -36.17 -48.75 -28.77
C CYS A 17 -36.22 -47.25 -29.15
N LEU A 18 -36.98 -46.47 -28.39
CA LEU A 18 -36.88 -45.03 -28.34
C LEU A 18 -35.62 -44.65 -27.62
N SER A 19 -34.53 -44.48 -28.38
CA SER A 19 -33.30 -43.84 -27.95
C SER A 19 -33.54 -42.35 -27.67
N PHE A 20 -33.85 -42.01 -26.43
CA PHE A 20 -33.93 -40.64 -25.96
C PHE A 20 -32.49 -40.11 -25.87
N ALA A 21 -32.00 -39.52 -26.97
CA ALA A 21 -30.72 -38.78 -26.96
C ALA A 21 -30.91 -37.56 -26.10
N PHE A 22 -30.48 -37.64 -24.84
CA PHE A 22 -30.33 -36.47 -23.96
C PHE A 22 -29.20 -35.62 -24.51
N TRP A 23 -29.54 -34.62 -25.28
CA TRP A 23 -28.60 -33.54 -25.64
C TRP A 23 -28.32 -32.76 -24.37
N PHE A 24 -27.19 -33.10 -23.74
CA PHE A 24 -26.56 -32.23 -22.78
C PHE A 24 -26.07 -30.99 -23.52
N SER A 25 -26.91 -29.95 -23.56
CA SER A 25 -26.43 -28.60 -23.88
C SER A 25 -25.46 -28.16 -22.78
N SER A 26 -24.18 -28.36 -23.05
CA SER A 26 -23.13 -27.75 -22.23
C SER A 26 -23.24 -26.23 -22.43
N THR A 27 -23.96 -25.56 -21.55
CA THR A 27 -23.90 -24.12 -21.42
C THR A 27 -22.47 -23.79 -20.96
N SER A 28 -21.60 -23.54 -21.94
CA SER A 28 -20.33 -22.85 -21.66
C SER A 28 -20.68 -21.49 -21.08
N TYR A 29 -20.57 -21.36 -19.76
CA TYR A 29 -20.47 -20.05 -19.14
C TYR A 29 -19.19 -19.42 -19.66
N ALA A 30 -19.29 -18.62 -20.72
CA ALA A 30 -18.25 -17.71 -21.12
C ALA A 30 -18.06 -16.78 -19.94
N THR A 31 -16.97 -16.95 -19.20
CA THR A 31 -16.48 -15.98 -18.24
C THR A 31 -16.27 -14.72 -19.07
N GLU A 32 -17.14 -13.72 -18.95
CA GLU A 32 -16.90 -12.40 -19.53
C GLU A 32 -15.56 -11.92 -19.00
N THR A 33 -14.54 -12.09 -19.77
CA THR A 33 -13.24 -11.45 -19.50
C THR A 33 -13.43 -9.97 -19.80
N THR A 34 -13.85 -9.23 -18.78
CA THR A 34 -13.90 -7.78 -18.87
C THR A 34 -12.52 -7.29 -19.27
N LYS A 35 -12.47 -6.57 -20.39
CA LYS A 35 -11.22 -6.03 -20.92
C LYS A 35 -10.50 -5.23 -19.82
N PRO A 36 -9.20 -5.46 -19.58
CA PRO A 36 -8.48 -4.72 -18.56
C PRO A 36 -8.60 -3.20 -18.77
N PRO A 37 -8.74 -2.41 -17.70
CA PRO A 37 -8.84 -0.95 -17.78
C PRO A 37 -7.65 -0.35 -18.55
N GLN A 38 -7.95 0.56 -19.46
CA GLN A 38 -6.96 1.26 -20.29
C GLN A 38 -6.84 2.74 -19.90
N ARG A 39 -7.80 3.27 -19.16
CA ARG A 39 -7.86 4.67 -18.72
C ARG A 39 -8.03 4.72 -17.20
N ILE A 40 -6.92 4.88 -16.50
CA ILE A 40 -6.89 4.84 -15.03
C ILE A 40 -6.68 6.25 -14.48
N VAL A 41 -7.54 6.67 -13.57
CA VAL A 41 -7.31 7.83 -12.71
C VAL A 41 -6.87 7.32 -11.34
N SER A 42 -5.74 7.82 -10.82
CA SER A 42 -5.25 7.45 -9.50
C SER A 42 -5.18 8.66 -8.57
N LEU A 43 -5.90 8.60 -7.45
CA LEU A 43 -6.07 9.68 -6.49
C LEU A 43 -5.33 9.41 -5.15
N LEU A 44 -4.32 8.54 -5.19
CA LEU A 44 -3.45 8.27 -4.06
C LEU A 44 -2.04 7.97 -4.57
N PRO A 45 -0.99 8.71 -4.13
CA PRO A 45 0.37 8.57 -4.63
C PRO A 45 0.90 7.14 -4.60
N SER A 46 0.69 6.40 -3.51
CA SER A 46 1.13 5.01 -3.38
C SER A 46 0.47 4.08 -4.40
N LEU A 47 -0.79 4.31 -4.77
CA LEU A 47 -1.49 3.53 -5.80
C LEU A 47 -1.02 3.93 -7.21
N THR A 48 -0.72 5.21 -7.44
CA THR A 48 -0.08 5.69 -8.68
C THR A 48 1.26 4.98 -8.89
N GLU A 49 2.10 4.95 -7.86
CA GLU A 49 3.39 4.25 -7.87
C GLU A 49 3.21 2.73 -8.07
N THR A 50 2.18 2.14 -7.47
CA THR A 50 1.83 0.72 -7.65
C THR A 50 1.46 0.39 -9.09
N VAL A 51 0.60 1.20 -9.74
CA VAL A 51 0.25 1.02 -11.17
C VAL A 51 1.51 1.07 -12.05
N CYS A 52 2.40 2.01 -11.77
CA CYS A 52 3.64 2.18 -12.51
C CYS A 52 4.62 1.01 -12.28
N ALA A 53 4.77 0.55 -11.05
CA ALA A 53 5.63 -0.61 -10.71
C ALA A 53 5.14 -1.91 -11.35
N LEU A 54 3.83 -2.03 -11.60
CA LEU A 54 3.20 -3.13 -12.32
C LEU A 54 3.27 -2.99 -13.85
N GLY A 55 4.02 -2.01 -14.37
CA GLY A 55 4.22 -1.81 -15.82
C GLY A 55 3.05 -1.17 -16.57
N ALA A 56 2.04 -0.63 -15.86
CA ALA A 56 0.84 -0.05 -16.45
C ALA A 56 0.78 1.50 -16.36
N CYS A 57 1.92 2.15 -16.16
CA CYS A 57 2.02 3.61 -15.99
C CYS A 57 1.44 4.38 -17.18
N ASN A 58 1.57 3.85 -18.39
CA ASN A 58 1.02 4.42 -19.64
C ASN A 58 -0.52 4.40 -19.72
N ARG A 59 -1.20 3.70 -18.83
CA ARG A 59 -2.67 3.70 -18.71
C ARG A 59 -3.20 4.78 -17.80
N LEU A 60 -2.33 5.47 -17.07
CA LEU A 60 -2.73 6.61 -16.24
C LEU A 60 -3.12 7.78 -17.15
N VAL A 61 -4.31 8.35 -16.93
CA VAL A 61 -4.85 9.50 -17.65
C VAL A 61 -5.06 10.73 -16.75
N GLY A 62 -4.95 10.56 -15.45
CA GLY A 62 -5.03 11.62 -14.45
C GLY A 62 -4.57 11.11 -13.10
N VAL A 63 -3.97 12.00 -12.30
CA VAL A 63 -3.44 11.66 -10.98
C VAL A 63 -3.81 12.73 -9.95
N ASP A 64 -3.67 12.42 -8.65
CA ASP A 64 -3.85 13.44 -7.61
C ASP A 64 -2.73 14.50 -7.65
N ARG A 65 -2.92 15.59 -6.86
CA ARG A 65 -1.95 16.71 -6.84
C ARG A 65 -0.60 16.34 -6.21
N TYR A 66 -0.54 15.26 -5.43
CA TYR A 66 0.65 14.83 -4.70
C TYR A 66 1.43 13.72 -5.41
N SER A 67 0.85 13.10 -6.44
CA SER A 67 1.52 12.08 -7.27
C SER A 67 2.58 12.73 -8.15
N ASN A 68 3.83 12.69 -7.73
CA ASN A 68 4.98 13.34 -8.38
C ASN A 68 6.03 12.33 -8.87
N TRP A 69 5.76 11.05 -8.80
CA TRP A 69 6.66 9.97 -9.23
C TRP A 69 5.88 8.84 -9.91
N PRO A 70 6.46 8.21 -10.96
CA PRO A 70 7.71 8.54 -11.65
C PRO A 70 7.61 9.82 -12.48
N GLU A 71 8.74 10.36 -12.92
CA GLU A 71 8.78 11.60 -13.73
C GLU A 71 7.91 11.53 -14.99
N SER A 72 7.75 10.33 -15.54
CA SER A 72 6.92 10.08 -16.73
C SER A 72 5.45 10.49 -16.58
N ILE A 73 4.93 10.66 -15.35
CA ILE A 73 3.54 11.13 -15.10
C ILE A 73 3.43 12.64 -14.88
N ALA A 74 4.54 13.38 -14.95
CA ALA A 74 4.55 14.81 -14.66
C ALA A 74 3.59 15.63 -15.55
N HIS A 75 3.39 15.18 -16.79
CA HIS A 75 2.50 15.80 -17.78
C HIS A 75 1.02 15.52 -17.57
N LEU A 76 0.65 14.57 -16.70
CA LEU A 76 -0.74 14.18 -16.48
C LEU A 76 -1.52 15.27 -15.72
N PRO A 77 -2.81 15.47 -16.06
CA PRO A 77 -3.66 16.43 -15.38
C PRO A 77 -3.87 16.05 -13.90
N ARG A 78 -3.95 17.06 -13.04
CA ARG A 78 -4.11 16.92 -11.59
C ARG A 78 -5.58 16.98 -11.19
N MET A 79 -6.07 15.90 -10.58
CA MET A 79 -7.47 15.68 -10.26
C MET A 79 -7.87 16.09 -8.83
N GLY A 80 -7.12 17.01 -8.20
CA GLY A 80 -7.33 17.35 -6.78
C GLY A 80 -6.59 16.42 -5.82
N GLY A 81 -7.08 16.26 -4.60
CA GLY A 81 -6.55 15.36 -3.58
C GLY A 81 -7.62 14.43 -3.00
N GLY A 82 -7.25 13.59 -2.03
CA GLY A 82 -8.19 12.65 -1.40
C GLY A 82 -9.35 13.32 -0.65
N ILE A 83 -9.15 14.53 -0.14
CA ILE A 83 -10.19 15.30 0.58
C ILE A 83 -10.97 16.28 -0.31
N ASP A 84 -10.44 16.62 -1.49
CA ASP A 84 -11.01 17.59 -2.44
C ASP A 84 -10.83 17.13 -3.89
N PRO A 85 -11.28 15.92 -4.28
CA PRO A 85 -11.18 15.44 -5.64
C PRO A 85 -12.05 16.28 -6.58
N ASN A 86 -11.52 16.62 -7.75
CA ASN A 86 -12.30 17.31 -8.78
C ASN A 86 -13.12 16.28 -9.58
N ILE A 87 -14.34 16.04 -9.10
CA ILE A 87 -15.26 15.02 -9.65
C ILE A 87 -15.56 15.27 -11.13
N GLU A 88 -15.79 16.53 -11.51
CA GLU A 88 -16.14 16.92 -12.88
C GLU A 88 -14.96 16.64 -13.83
N SER A 89 -13.75 17.00 -13.44
CA SER A 89 -12.53 16.75 -14.22
C SER A 89 -12.24 15.24 -14.33
N ILE A 90 -12.45 14.47 -13.25
CA ILE A 90 -12.30 13.02 -13.26
C ILE A 90 -13.27 12.40 -14.26
N PHE A 91 -14.57 12.79 -14.18
CA PHE A 91 -15.61 12.27 -15.06
C PHE A 91 -15.35 12.61 -16.53
N ALA A 92 -14.85 13.84 -16.81
CA ALA A 92 -14.53 14.28 -18.16
C ALA A 92 -13.42 13.47 -18.83
N LEU A 93 -12.51 12.87 -18.02
CA LEU A 93 -11.46 11.97 -18.52
C LEU A 93 -12.01 10.61 -18.97
N LYS A 94 -13.27 10.27 -18.67
CA LYS A 94 -13.90 8.98 -18.98
C LYS A 94 -13.01 7.80 -18.58
N PRO A 95 -12.61 7.69 -17.30
CA PRO A 95 -11.78 6.60 -16.86
C PRO A 95 -12.55 5.28 -16.81
N ASP A 96 -11.86 4.18 -17.11
CA ASP A 96 -12.37 2.81 -16.91
C ASP A 96 -12.25 2.39 -15.45
N LEU A 97 -11.30 3.01 -14.72
CA LEU A 97 -11.01 2.71 -13.33
C LEU A 97 -10.54 3.97 -12.60
N VAL A 98 -11.06 4.19 -11.40
CA VAL A 98 -10.56 5.19 -10.45
C VAL A 98 -10.01 4.46 -9.24
N LEU A 99 -8.74 4.76 -8.88
CA LEU A 99 -8.07 4.25 -7.68
C LEU A 99 -8.01 5.37 -6.63
N MET A 100 -8.45 5.10 -5.41
CA MET A 100 -8.40 6.10 -4.35
C MET A 100 -8.40 5.46 -2.95
N ALA A 101 -8.10 6.26 -1.91
CA ALA A 101 -8.21 5.80 -0.53
C ALA A 101 -9.67 5.54 -0.15
N GLY A 102 -9.91 4.56 0.75
CA GLY A 102 -11.25 4.30 1.28
C GLY A 102 -11.81 5.45 2.10
N SER A 103 -10.93 6.20 2.77
CA SER A 103 -11.27 7.41 3.53
C SER A 103 -11.46 8.67 2.68
N ALA A 104 -11.18 8.61 1.37
CA ALA A 104 -11.26 9.77 0.49
C ALA A 104 -12.71 10.22 0.27
N ARG A 105 -12.89 11.53 0.11
CA ARG A 105 -14.20 12.10 -0.23
C ARG A 105 -14.54 11.82 -1.69
N GLY A 106 -15.85 11.74 -1.98
CA GLY A 106 -16.34 11.62 -3.35
C GLY A 106 -16.42 10.19 -3.91
N VAL A 107 -16.04 9.16 -3.15
CA VAL A 107 -16.15 7.74 -3.58
C VAL A 107 -17.56 7.44 -4.07
N GLU A 108 -18.57 7.71 -3.25
CA GLU A 108 -19.98 7.40 -3.59
C GLU A 108 -20.48 8.27 -4.75
N ARG A 109 -20.02 9.52 -4.86
CA ARG A 109 -20.40 10.40 -5.98
C ARG A 109 -19.84 9.90 -7.32
N LEU A 110 -18.60 9.42 -7.33
CA LEU A 110 -17.99 8.82 -8.53
C LEU A 110 -18.71 7.53 -8.94
N ARG A 111 -19.06 6.67 -7.96
CA ARG A 111 -19.86 5.45 -8.19
C ARG A 111 -21.25 5.78 -8.74
N ALA A 112 -21.92 6.78 -8.18
CA ALA A 112 -23.24 7.23 -8.65
C ALA A 112 -23.21 7.79 -10.09
N LEU A 113 -22.05 8.27 -10.56
CA LEU A 113 -21.82 8.67 -11.95
C LEU A 113 -21.50 7.47 -12.87
N GLY A 114 -21.56 6.25 -12.37
CA GLY A 114 -21.31 5.02 -13.14
C GLY A 114 -19.83 4.66 -13.30
N LEU A 115 -18.91 5.32 -12.59
CA LEU A 115 -17.50 5.00 -12.67
C LEU A 115 -17.15 3.81 -11.78
N THR A 116 -16.27 2.94 -12.28
CA THR A 116 -15.68 1.87 -11.47
C THR A 116 -14.64 2.46 -10.51
N VAL A 117 -14.90 2.37 -9.20
CA VAL A 117 -14.02 2.90 -8.15
C VAL A 117 -13.50 1.77 -7.28
N LEU A 118 -12.18 1.58 -7.28
CA LEU A 118 -11.46 0.69 -6.38
C LEU A 118 -10.85 1.49 -5.24
N THR A 119 -11.22 1.15 -4.02
CA THR A 119 -10.69 1.81 -2.81
C THR A 119 -9.68 0.91 -2.11
N LEU A 120 -8.46 1.43 -1.92
CA LEU A 120 -7.37 0.77 -1.19
C LEU A 120 -6.62 1.82 -0.38
N GLU A 121 -6.31 1.49 0.87
CA GLU A 121 -5.61 2.39 1.79
C GLU A 121 -4.60 1.59 2.62
N PRO A 122 -3.45 1.20 2.03
CA PRO A 122 -2.44 0.41 2.72
C PRO A 122 -1.90 1.15 3.95
N LYS A 123 -1.77 0.45 5.08
CA LYS A 123 -1.27 1.02 6.34
C LYS A 123 -0.07 0.27 6.91
N ASN A 124 0.13 -0.98 6.51
CA ASN A 124 1.20 -1.87 6.93
C ASN A 124 1.74 -2.69 5.75
N TYR A 125 2.75 -3.52 5.95
CA TYR A 125 3.35 -4.32 4.89
C TYR A 125 2.37 -5.31 4.26
N ALA A 126 1.52 -5.94 5.05
CA ALA A 126 0.52 -6.87 4.54
C ALA A 126 -0.51 -6.18 3.62
N ASP A 127 -0.93 -4.95 3.99
CA ASP A 127 -1.82 -4.15 3.16
C ASP A 127 -1.16 -3.74 1.85
N VAL A 128 0.15 -3.42 1.85
CA VAL A 128 0.91 -3.10 0.62
C VAL A 128 0.98 -4.31 -0.30
N GLN A 129 1.26 -5.51 0.24
CA GLN A 129 1.24 -6.74 -0.53
C GLN A 129 -0.13 -7.01 -1.14
N ASN A 130 -1.18 -6.88 -0.34
CA ASN A 130 -2.56 -7.03 -0.80
C ASN A 130 -2.91 -6.01 -1.90
N ALA A 131 -2.54 -4.74 -1.72
CA ALA A 131 -2.79 -3.70 -2.71
C ALA A 131 -2.10 -3.98 -4.05
N LEU A 132 -0.84 -4.44 -4.04
CA LEU A 132 -0.14 -4.89 -5.24
C LEU A 132 -0.91 -6.00 -5.96
N GLY A 133 -1.36 -7.04 -5.25
CA GLY A 133 -2.12 -8.15 -5.80
C GLY A 133 -3.48 -7.73 -6.35
N VAL A 134 -4.23 -6.92 -5.61
CA VAL A 134 -5.57 -6.44 -6.01
C VAL A 134 -5.48 -5.53 -7.22
N VAL A 135 -4.55 -4.56 -7.22
CA VAL A 135 -4.33 -3.66 -8.36
C VAL A 135 -3.92 -4.46 -9.59
N ALA A 136 -2.94 -5.37 -9.47
CA ALA A 136 -2.50 -6.23 -10.58
C ALA A 136 -3.69 -6.99 -11.19
N LYS A 137 -4.50 -7.65 -10.36
CA LYS A 137 -5.69 -8.38 -10.81
C LYS A 137 -6.67 -7.49 -11.57
N VAL A 138 -7.00 -6.32 -11.03
CA VAL A 138 -7.99 -5.41 -11.63
C VAL A 138 -7.49 -4.82 -12.94
N ILE A 139 -6.19 -4.47 -13.05
CA ILE A 139 -5.62 -3.94 -14.29
C ILE A 139 -5.18 -5.04 -15.28
N GLY A 140 -5.46 -6.33 -14.97
CA GLY A 140 -5.14 -7.46 -15.85
C GLY A 140 -3.65 -7.76 -15.97
N VAL A 141 -2.87 -7.44 -14.94
CA VAL A 141 -1.47 -7.83 -14.80
C VAL A 141 -1.37 -9.16 -14.06
N SER A 142 -0.45 -10.01 -14.46
CA SER A 142 -0.26 -11.34 -13.87
C SER A 142 0.11 -11.24 -12.38
N SER A 143 -0.42 -12.16 -11.55
CA SER A 143 -0.02 -12.28 -10.14
C SER A 143 1.48 -12.54 -9.96
N LYS A 144 2.12 -13.20 -10.93
CA LYS A 144 3.58 -13.42 -10.91
C LYS A 144 4.34 -12.09 -10.89
N GLU A 145 3.81 -11.07 -11.56
CA GLU A 145 4.45 -9.74 -11.60
C GLU A 145 4.27 -9.00 -10.26
N SER A 146 3.07 -8.98 -9.68
CA SER A 146 2.88 -8.41 -8.34
C SER A 146 3.72 -9.12 -7.28
N ASP A 147 3.82 -10.46 -7.35
CA ASP A 147 4.66 -11.24 -6.46
C ASP A 147 6.14 -10.95 -6.67
N ARG A 148 6.57 -10.71 -7.92
CA ARG A 148 7.95 -10.29 -8.21
C ARG A 148 8.26 -8.94 -7.58
N VAL A 149 7.41 -7.93 -7.82
CA VAL A 149 7.59 -6.59 -7.23
C VAL A 149 7.67 -6.67 -5.72
N TRP A 150 6.79 -7.45 -5.09
CA TRP A 150 6.79 -7.65 -3.65
C TRP A 150 8.07 -8.33 -3.12
N ARG A 151 8.50 -9.44 -3.76
CA ARG A 151 9.72 -10.16 -3.36
C ARG A 151 10.96 -9.28 -3.52
N ASP A 152 11.09 -8.59 -4.66
CA ASP A 152 12.24 -7.73 -4.95
C ASP A 152 12.34 -6.59 -3.94
N MET A 153 11.21 -5.98 -3.57
CA MET A 153 11.14 -4.95 -2.53
C MET A 153 11.60 -5.49 -1.16
N ASN A 154 11.06 -6.63 -0.73
CA ASN A 154 11.42 -7.21 0.57
C ASN A 154 12.89 -7.66 0.63
N ALA A 155 13.41 -8.25 -0.45
CA ALA A 155 14.81 -8.66 -0.53
C ALA A 155 15.76 -7.46 -0.38
N GLN A 156 15.44 -6.35 -1.04
CA GLN A 156 16.24 -5.13 -0.92
C GLN A 156 16.17 -4.51 0.48
N VAL A 157 15.00 -4.50 1.14
CA VAL A 157 14.88 -4.04 2.52
C VAL A 157 15.70 -4.92 3.47
N GLU A 158 15.69 -6.23 3.27
CA GLU A 158 16.49 -7.18 4.06
C GLU A 158 18.00 -6.96 3.83
N GLU A 159 18.43 -6.70 2.61
CA GLU A 159 19.82 -6.39 2.29
C GLU A 159 20.28 -5.10 2.98
N ILE A 160 19.45 -4.05 2.96
CA ILE A 160 19.71 -2.82 3.70
C ILE A 160 19.85 -3.12 5.21
N SER A 161 18.94 -3.91 5.76
CA SER A 161 18.97 -4.30 7.18
C SER A 161 20.27 -5.00 7.55
N LYS A 162 20.74 -5.94 6.72
CA LYS A 162 22.01 -6.67 6.95
C LYS A 162 23.24 -5.75 6.90
N SER A 163 23.15 -4.63 6.20
CA SER A 163 24.25 -3.64 6.11
C SER A 163 24.35 -2.71 7.33
N ILE A 164 23.37 -2.75 8.23
CA ILE A 164 23.33 -1.86 9.41
C ILE A 164 24.26 -2.39 10.51
N PRO A 165 25.16 -1.55 11.05
CA PRO A 165 26.05 -1.95 12.14
C PRO A 165 25.26 -2.29 13.42
N GLN A 166 25.76 -3.27 14.20
CA GLN A 166 25.10 -3.74 15.43
C GLN A 166 24.82 -2.65 16.48
N GLN A 167 25.62 -1.59 16.53
CA GLN A 167 25.41 -0.46 17.44
C GLN A 167 24.14 0.35 17.16
N VAL A 168 23.51 0.15 16.00
CA VAL A 168 22.22 0.74 15.65
C VAL A 168 21.07 -0.04 16.28
N ASN A 169 21.29 -1.32 16.58
CA ASN A 169 20.27 -2.21 17.10
C ASN A 169 19.70 -1.68 18.43
N ALA A 170 18.37 -1.75 18.51
CA ALA A 170 17.59 -1.34 19.67
C ALA A 170 17.59 0.18 19.98
N GLN A 171 18.07 1.06 19.08
CA GLN A 171 17.85 2.50 19.20
C GLN A 171 16.34 2.78 19.22
N ARG A 172 15.88 3.57 20.18
CA ARG A 172 14.48 3.92 20.39
C ARG A 172 14.12 5.12 19.51
N VAL A 173 13.25 4.90 18.54
CA VAL A 173 12.93 5.91 17.52
C VAL A 173 11.52 6.46 17.74
N TYR A 174 11.37 7.76 17.62
CA TYR A 174 10.10 8.44 17.38
C TYR A 174 10.08 8.94 15.94
N PHE A 175 9.08 8.51 15.17
CA PHE A 175 8.84 9.01 13.83
C PHE A 175 7.55 9.84 13.81
N GLU A 176 7.68 11.13 13.48
CA GLU A 176 6.54 12.04 13.36
C GLU A 176 6.11 12.19 11.91
N VAL A 177 4.83 11.91 11.62
CA VAL A 177 4.28 11.95 10.26
C VAL A 177 3.60 13.27 9.91
N SER A 178 3.24 14.08 10.90
CA SER A 178 2.60 15.38 10.66
C SER A 178 2.80 16.36 11.83
N PRO A 179 2.66 17.70 11.60
CA PRO A 179 2.88 18.73 12.63
C PRO A 179 1.87 18.69 13.78
N VAL A 180 0.62 18.28 13.55
CA VAL A 180 -0.26 17.83 14.64
C VAL A 180 0.29 16.47 15.01
N PRO A 181 0.85 16.24 16.23
CA PRO A 181 1.79 15.17 16.47
C PRO A 181 1.16 13.80 16.31
N PHE A 182 1.01 13.37 15.04
CA PHE A 182 0.73 11.99 14.70
C PHE A 182 2.06 11.27 14.52
N GLY A 183 2.24 10.17 15.24
CA GLY A 183 3.40 9.32 15.12
C GLY A 183 3.11 8.05 14.33
N ALA A 184 4.13 7.45 13.76
CA ALA A 184 4.06 6.13 13.15
C ALA A 184 4.33 5.06 14.22
N SER A 185 3.35 4.22 14.57
CA SER A 185 3.50 3.15 15.55
C SER A 185 4.18 1.91 14.95
N GLU A 186 4.47 0.91 15.78
CA GLU A 186 5.00 -0.40 15.36
C GLU A 186 4.11 -1.11 14.33
N SER A 187 2.78 -0.87 14.33
CA SER A 187 1.83 -1.49 13.40
C SER A 187 1.70 -0.76 12.06
N SER A 188 2.40 0.36 11.87
CA SER A 188 2.45 1.07 10.59
C SER A 188 3.56 0.53 9.70
N PHE A 189 3.43 0.69 8.37
CA PHE A 189 4.50 0.34 7.44
C PHE A 189 5.84 1.04 7.76
N ILE A 190 5.79 2.25 8.33
CA ILE A 190 6.98 2.98 8.81
C ILE A 190 7.58 2.26 10.02
N GLY A 191 6.75 1.92 11.01
CA GLY A 191 7.19 1.21 12.21
C GLY A 191 7.71 -0.19 11.91
N GLU A 192 7.04 -0.93 11.03
CA GLU A 192 7.51 -2.24 10.56
C GLU A 192 8.87 -2.11 9.81
N THR A 193 9.07 -1.03 9.04
CA THR A 193 10.36 -0.75 8.40
C THR A 193 11.44 -0.48 9.45
N LEU A 194 11.17 0.35 10.45
CA LEU A 194 12.10 0.61 11.56
C LEU A 194 12.49 -0.68 12.29
N LEU A 195 11.51 -1.54 12.58
CA LEU A 195 11.74 -2.83 13.23
C LEU A 195 12.63 -3.74 12.38
N ARG A 196 12.39 -3.82 11.07
CA ARG A 196 13.22 -4.59 10.12
C ARG A 196 14.66 -4.05 10.05
N LEU A 197 14.85 -2.75 10.24
CA LEU A 197 16.16 -2.11 10.33
C LEU A 197 16.83 -2.26 11.71
N GLY A 198 16.26 -3.03 12.65
CA GLY A 198 16.80 -3.30 13.98
C GLY A 198 16.53 -2.21 15.02
N ALA A 199 15.81 -1.16 14.69
CA ALA A 199 15.41 -0.12 15.64
C ALA A 199 14.18 -0.54 16.45
N LYS A 200 13.94 0.13 17.58
CA LYS A 200 12.71 0.01 18.39
C LYS A 200 11.87 1.26 18.22
N ASN A 201 10.58 1.09 18.05
CA ASN A 201 9.64 2.21 18.00
C ASN A 201 9.20 2.56 19.45
N ILE A 202 9.09 3.85 19.79
CA ILE A 202 8.55 4.24 21.11
C ILE A 202 7.03 4.18 21.17
N LEU A 203 6.36 4.06 20.01
CA LEU A 203 4.90 3.97 19.91
C LEU A 203 4.51 2.50 19.68
N PRO A 204 4.00 1.80 20.71
CA PRO A 204 3.61 0.40 20.57
C PRO A 204 2.41 0.24 19.64
N ALA A 205 2.30 -0.94 19.03
CA ALA A 205 1.21 -1.29 18.09
C ALA A 205 -0.20 -1.08 18.67
N ALA A 206 -0.36 -1.25 20.00
CA ALA A 206 -1.64 -1.07 20.69
C ALA A 206 -2.20 0.36 20.62
N MET A 207 -1.39 1.34 20.26
CA MET A 207 -1.84 2.73 20.09
C MET A 207 -2.56 2.97 18.75
N GLY A 208 -2.63 1.96 17.87
CA GLY A 208 -3.13 2.09 16.49
C GLY A 208 -2.01 2.48 15.53
N VAL A 209 -2.34 2.55 14.24
CA VAL A 209 -1.33 2.67 13.15
C VAL A 209 -0.62 4.03 13.17
N PHE A 210 -1.40 5.10 13.21
CA PHE A 210 -0.92 6.49 13.25
C PHE A 210 -1.61 7.24 14.40
N PRO A 211 -1.21 6.99 15.65
CA PRO A 211 -1.84 7.63 16.80
C PRO A 211 -1.50 9.12 16.87
N GLN A 212 -2.45 9.92 17.32
CA GLN A 212 -2.15 11.24 17.84
C GLN A 212 -1.44 11.08 19.18
N VAL A 213 -0.27 11.69 19.31
CA VAL A 213 0.62 11.50 20.47
C VAL A 213 0.67 12.77 21.30
N SER A 214 0.45 12.67 22.63
CA SER A 214 0.67 13.82 23.48
C SER A 214 2.17 14.15 23.56
N PRO A 215 2.53 15.45 23.55
CA PRO A 215 3.93 15.86 23.69
C PRO A 215 4.61 15.27 24.93
N GLU A 216 3.86 15.15 26.04
CA GLU A 216 4.36 14.61 27.31
C GLU A 216 4.68 13.10 27.22
N PHE A 217 3.98 12.36 26.39
CA PHE A 217 4.30 10.95 26.15
C PHE A 217 5.71 10.82 25.56
N VAL A 218 6.05 11.63 24.56
CA VAL A 218 7.38 11.60 23.91
C VAL A 218 8.45 12.03 24.90
N VAL A 219 8.15 13.04 25.74
CA VAL A 219 9.07 13.49 26.80
C VAL A 219 9.33 12.37 27.81
N ARG A 220 8.32 11.63 28.25
CA ARG A 220 8.51 10.48 29.16
C ARG A 220 9.21 9.31 28.48
N ALA A 221 8.91 9.10 27.20
CA ALA A 221 9.47 7.98 26.46
C ALA A 221 10.96 8.18 26.14
N GLN A 222 11.47 9.41 26.09
CA GLN A 222 12.90 9.72 25.83
C GLN A 222 13.46 8.92 24.64
N PRO A 223 13.03 9.19 23.38
CA PRO A 223 13.60 8.52 22.22
C PRO A 223 15.10 8.83 22.07
N ASP A 224 15.85 7.86 21.57
CA ASP A 224 17.26 8.03 21.23
C ASP A 224 17.45 8.83 19.94
N ILE A 225 16.52 8.63 18.99
CA ILE A 225 16.52 9.28 17.67
C ILE A 225 15.10 9.78 17.36
N ILE A 226 15.02 10.96 16.76
CA ILE A 226 13.79 11.52 16.22
C ILE A 226 13.93 11.62 14.71
N MET A 227 12.88 11.18 14.00
CA MET A 227 12.73 11.31 12.55
C MET A 227 11.51 12.19 12.23
N VAL A 228 11.70 13.23 11.42
CA VAL A 228 10.67 14.23 11.17
C VAL A 228 10.86 14.90 9.80
N GLY A 229 9.77 15.30 9.16
CA GLY A 229 9.86 16.17 7.98
C GLY A 229 10.45 17.55 8.33
N ASP A 230 11.27 18.10 7.45
CA ASP A 230 11.98 19.37 7.66
C ASP A 230 11.02 20.53 8.00
N SER A 231 9.87 20.58 7.33
CA SER A 231 8.81 21.57 7.59
C SER A 231 8.23 21.52 9.01
N ASN A 232 8.36 20.40 9.72
CA ASN A 232 7.74 20.19 11.04
C ASN A 232 8.72 20.42 12.20
N LEU A 233 10.01 20.60 11.90
CA LEU A 233 11.04 20.72 12.94
C LEU A 233 10.83 21.94 13.84
N ALA A 234 10.48 23.09 13.27
CA ALA A 234 10.28 24.32 14.05
C ALA A 234 9.11 24.17 15.04
N ASP A 235 7.99 23.59 14.60
CA ASP A 235 6.82 23.32 15.45
C ASP A 235 7.19 22.34 16.58
N MET A 236 7.97 21.31 16.25
CA MET A 236 8.45 20.33 17.21
C MET A 236 9.32 20.98 18.29
N GLN A 237 10.23 21.87 17.92
CA GLN A 237 11.11 22.59 18.85
C GLN A 237 10.34 23.51 19.81
N ALA A 238 9.22 24.07 19.36
CA ALA A 238 8.38 24.96 20.15
C ALA A 238 7.56 24.25 21.25
N ARG A 239 7.46 22.91 21.20
CA ARG A 239 6.66 22.15 22.17
C ARG A 239 7.30 22.13 23.55
N PRO A 240 6.51 22.28 24.64
CA PRO A 240 7.02 22.24 26.01
C PRO A 240 7.84 20.99 26.31
N GLY A 241 9.05 21.16 26.83
CA GLY A 241 9.93 20.08 27.28
C GLY A 241 10.71 19.36 26.17
N TRP A 242 10.39 19.59 24.88
CA TRP A 242 11.04 18.85 23.78
C TRP A 242 12.51 19.22 23.60
N MET A 243 12.88 20.48 23.81
CA MET A 243 14.30 20.89 23.78
C MET A 243 15.16 20.21 24.83
N ASN A 244 14.55 19.64 25.89
CA ASN A 244 15.24 18.87 26.93
C ASN A 244 15.39 17.38 26.58
N LEU A 245 14.75 16.90 25.52
CA LEU A 245 14.94 15.53 25.03
C LEU A 245 16.41 15.28 24.71
N GLN A 246 16.93 14.12 25.12
CA GLN A 246 18.32 13.76 24.82
C GLN A 246 18.60 13.80 23.31
N ALA A 247 17.67 13.28 22.48
CA ALA A 247 17.79 13.32 21.03
C ALA A 247 17.97 14.75 20.49
N MET A 248 17.21 15.72 21.00
CA MET A 248 17.32 17.14 20.64
C MET A 248 18.66 17.72 21.07
N ARG A 249 19.02 17.55 22.34
CA ARG A 249 20.27 18.09 22.92
C ARG A 249 21.53 17.56 22.26
N THR A 250 21.50 16.31 21.81
CA THR A 250 22.65 15.66 21.17
C THR A 250 22.63 15.73 19.66
N GLY A 251 21.60 16.38 19.09
CA GLY A 251 21.41 16.50 17.63
C GLY A 251 21.14 15.17 16.94
N ARG A 252 20.50 14.23 17.65
CA ARG A 252 20.04 12.95 17.11
C ARG A 252 18.65 13.09 16.51
N VAL A 253 18.47 14.12 15.69
CA VAL A 253 17.26 14.39 14.93
C VAL A 253 17.60 14.28 13.44
N CYS A 254 16.85 13.50 12.71
CA CYS A 254 16.90 13.46 11.26
C CYS A 254 15.72 14.24 10.69
N THR A 255 16.04 15.24 9.91
CA THR A 255 15.07 16.00 9.13
C THR A 255 15.11 15.54 7.69
N PHE A 256 13.94 15.36 7.10
CA PHE A 256 13.80 14.92 5.72
C PHE A 256 13.20 16.04 4.87
N LYS A 257 13.82 16.31 3.74
CA LYS A 257 13.31 17.28 2.75
C LYS A 257 11.93 16.85 2.23
N PRO A 258 11.15 17.76 1.64
CA PRO A 258 9.79 17.43 1.17
C PRO A 258 9.72 16.20 0.26
N ASN A 259 10.66 16.05 -0.69
CA ASN A 259 10.72 14.87 -1.57
C ASN A 259 11.09 13.56 -0.84
N GLU A 260 11.92 13.64 0.21
CA GLU A 260 12.26 12.50 1.06
C GLU A 260 11.09 12.14 1.99
N SER A 261 10.42 13.17 2.55
CA SER A 261 9.20 12.98 3.35
C SER A 261 8.10 12.29 2.54
N ASP A 262 7.91 12.69 1.29
CA ASP A 262 6.98 12.01 0.37
C ASP A 262 7.27 10.51 0.23
N ILE A 263 8.54 10.14 0.11
CA ILE A 263 8.96 8.71 0.03
C ILE A 263 8.62 7.97 1.32
N LEU A 264 8.93 8.60 2.47
CA LEU A 264 8.78 8.02 3.79
C LEU A 264 7.34 7.76 4.20
N VAL A 265 6.38 8.56 3.71
CA VAL A 265 4.96 8.47 4.10
C VAL A 265 4.07 7.75 3.08
N ARG A 266 4.66 7.13 2.05
CA ARG A 266 3.91 6.40 1.01
C ARG A 266 4.07 4.89 1.12
N PRO A 267 3.02 4.16 1.54
CA PRO A 267 3.05 2.69 1.61
C PRO A 267 2.93 2.09 0.19
N GLY A 268 4.06 1.71 -0.39
CA GLY A 268 4.07 1.22 -1.77
C GLY A 268 5.45 0.76 -2.24
N PRO A 269 5.67 0.63 -3.56
CA PRO A 269 6.90 0.07 -4.11
C PRO A 269 8.18 0.82 -3.71
N ARG A 270 8.07 2.11 -3.34
CA ARG A 270 9.23 2.93 -2.92
C ARG A 270 9.61 2.77 -1.45
N MET A 271 9.01 1.85 -0.70
CA MET A 271 9.40 1.56 0.68
C MET A 271 10.86 1.13 0.81
N VAL A 272 11.49 0.64 -0.25
CA VAL A 272 12.94 0.40 -0.30
C VAL A 272 13.75 1.69 -0.17
N GLU A 273 13.33 2.76 -0.87
CA GLU A 273 13.96 4.07 -0.76
C GLU A 273 13.75 4.66 0.64
N ALA A 274 12.54 4.50 1.20
CA ALA A 274 12.25 4.87 2.59
C ALA A 274 13.16 4.13 3.58
N ALA A 275 13.37 2.83 3.41
CA ALA A 275 14.29 2.04 4.23
C ALA A 275 15.73 2.55 4.13
N ARG A 276 16.21 2.96 2.95
CA ARG A 276 17.54 3.56 2.77
C ARG A 276 17.68 4.89 3.53
N LEU A 277 16.66 5.77 3.45
CA LEU A 277 16.65 7.04 4.17
C LEU A 277 16.67 6.83 5.68
N MET A 278 15.83 5.93 6.18
CA MET A 278 15.79 5.57 7.61
C MET A 278 17.11 4.93 8.07
N SER A 279 17.65 3.98 7.31
CA SER A 279 18.93 3.32 7.60
C SER A 279 20.07 4.34 7.69
N LYS A 280 20.16 5.26 6.73
CA LYS A 280 21.15 6.34 6.76
C LYS A 280 21.01 7.18 8.03
N CYS A 281 19.80 7.57 8.39
CA CYS A 281 19.53 8.31 9.62
C CYS A 281 20.00 7.53 10.86
N LEU A 282 19.62 6.26 10.96
CA LEU A 282 19.99 5.40 12.08
C LEU A 282 21.51 5.31 12.23
N ILE A 283 22.25 5.10 11.15
CA ILE A 283 23.71 5.00 11.15
C ILE A 283 24.34 6.35 11.55
N ASP A 284 23.96 7.45 10.88
CA ASP A 284 24.54 8.78 11.11
C ASP A 284 24.31 9.29 12.53
N LYS A 285 23.19 8.89 13.18
CA LYS A 285 22.80 9.35 14.52
C LYS A 285 23.20 8.40 15.64
N SER A 286 23.61 7.17 15.32
CA SER A 286 24.11 6.20 16.30
C SER A 286 25.63 6.31 16.54
N ALA A 287 26.37 6.88 15.60
CA ALA A 287 27.79 7.08 15.76
C ALA A 287 28.08 8.02 16.96
N PRO A 288 29.06 7.69 17.83
CA PRO A 288 29.48 8.62 18.87
C PRO A 288 29.99 9.89 18.20
N LYS A 289 29.47 11.07 18.62
CA LYS A 289 30.02 12.34 18.14
C LYS A 289 31.50 12.39 18.60
N VAL A 290 32.43 12.33 17.67
CA VAL A 290 33.80 12.70 17.91
C VAL A 290 33.79 14.13 18.45
N LYS A 291 34.13 14.32 19.74
CA LYS A 291 34.33 15.67 20.26
C LYS A 291 35.42 16.32 19.39
N PRO A 292 35.21 17.52 18.83
CA PRO A 292 36.35 18.24 18.26
C PRO A 292 37.40 18.34 19.34
N ASN A 293 38.61 17.93 19.02
CA ASN A 293 39.76 18.12 19.94
C ASN A 293 39.86 19.62 20.23
N PRO A 294 40.08 20.00 21.52
CA PRO A 294 40.20 21.38 21.93
C PRO A 294 41.36 22.11 21.25
#